data_39049e7a00d8dc13972331c8548d5a10
#
_entry.id   39049e7a00d8dc13972331c8548d5a10
#
_cell.length_a   1.000
_cell.length_b   1.000
_cell.length_c   1.000
_cell.angle_alpha   90.00
_cell.angle_beta   90.00
_cell.angle_gamma   90.00
#
_symmetry.space_group_name_H-M   'P 1'
#
loop_
_entity.id
_entity.type
_entity.pdbx_description
1 polymer ?
#
loop_
_entity_poly.entity_id
_entity_poly.type
_entity_poly.pdbx_seq_one_letter_code
_entity_poly.pdbx_strand_id
1 'polypeptide(L)'
;MRIGHGYDVHKFAENRKLIIGGTEIPFELGLLGHSDADVLVHAIMDALLGAVALGDIGKLFPDTDEKYKGADSILLLKEVCRVLADYNYRIVNIDSTVIAQQPKLKPHIDEMRKNIANACGIDVSLVSVKATTEEKLGFTGRLEGISAHAVCLIEQY
;
A
#
# COMPACT_ATOMS: atom_id res chain seq x y z
N MET A 1 -13.64 9.87 15.41
CA MET A 1 -13.33 8.87 14.39
C MET A 1 -13.39 9.48 12.99
N ARG A 2 -12.51 9.06 12.08
CA ARG A 2 -12.49 9.46 10.65
C ARG A 2 -12.19 8.24 9.79
N ILE A 3 -12.75 8.22 8.60
CA ILE A 3 -12.49 7.19 7.59
C ILE A 3 -11.63 7.79 6.47
N GLY A 4 -10.74 6.99 5.92
CA GLY A 4 -9.98 7.33 4.72
C GLY A 4 -10.04 6.20 3.70
N HIS A 5 -9.96 6.56 2.42
CA HIS A 5 -9.86 5.63 1.31
C HIS A 5 -8.65 5.98 0.46
N GLY A 6 -7.89 4.97 0.05
CA GLY A 6 -6.77 5.09 -0.87
C GLY A 6 -6.92 4.16 -2.05
N TYR A 7 -6.43 4.59 -3.19
CA TYR A 7 -6.33 3.80 -4.40
C TYR A 7 -4.97 4.04 -5.04
N ASP A 8 -4.33 2.98 -5.50
CA ASP A 8 -3.10 3.09 -6.28
C ASP A 8 -3.06 2.04 -7.39
N VAL A 9 -2.29 2.31 -8.42
CA VAL A 9 -2.09 1.44 -9.57
C VAL A 9 -0.68 1.60 -10.12
N HIS A 10 -0.03 0.48 -10.43
CA HIS A 10 1.25 0.45 -11.11
C HIS A 10 1.22 -0.55 -12.25
N LYS A 11 1.83 -0.20 -13.37
CA LYS A 11 1.98 -1.12 -14.49
C LYS A 11 3.13 -2.09 -14.25
N PHE A 12 3.05 -3.28 -14.84
CA PHE A 12 4.15 -4.22 -14.87
C PHE A 12 5.34 -3.71 -15.67
N ALA A 13 6.53 -4.08 -15.25
CA ALA A 13 7.78 -3.79 -15.94
C ALA A 13 8.78 -4.93 -15.76
N GLU A 14 9.64 -5.09 -16.77
CA GLU A 14 10.77 -6.01 -16.70
C GLU A 14 11.87 -5.46 -15.79
N ASN A 15 12.75 -6.35 -15.32
CA ASN A 15 13.94 -6.02 -14.54
C ASN A 15 13.63 -5.28 -13.23
N ARG A 16 12.48 -5.55 -12.65
CA ARG A 16 12.08 -5.05 -11.33
C ARG A 16 11.55 -6.18 -10.46
N LYS A 17 11.85 -6.10 -9.17
CA LYS A 17 11.27 -6.97 -8.16
C LYS A 17 9.80 -6.62 -7.98
N LEU A 18 8.96 -7.63 -7.74
CA LEU A 18 7.58 -7.43 -7.35
C LEU A 18 7.51 -7.36 -5.82
N ILE A 19 7.21 -6.16 -5.31
CA ILE A 19 7.07 -5.92 -3.86
C ILE A 19 5.65 -5.45 -3.59
N ILE A 20 4.93 -6.19 -2.76
CA ILE A 20 3.57 -5.86 -2.34
C ILE A 20 3.45 -6.11 -0.83
N GLY A 21 2.98 -5.10 -0.10
CA GLY A 21 2.88 -5.17 1.36
C GLY A 21 4.23 -5.39 2.03
N GLY A 22 5.31 -4.83 1.49
CA GLY A 22 6.67 -5.02 1.96
C GLY A 22 7.23 -6.43 1.73
N THR A 23 6.54 -7.28 0.97
CA THR A 23 6.94 -8.66 0.68
C THR A 23 7.42 -8.77 -0.76
N GLU A 24 8.62 -9.31 -0.96
CA GLU A 24 9.10 -9.67 -2.30
C GLU A 24 8.43 -10.95 -2.77
N ILE A 25 7.69 -10.85 -3.86
CA ILE A 25 6.90 -11.96 -4.42
C ILE A 25 7.63 -12.49 -5.65
N PRO A 26 7.93 -13.80 -5.72
CA PRO A 26 8.52 -14.41 -6.91
C PRO A 26 7.59 -14.27 -8.11
N PHE A 27 8.04 -13.51 -9.10
CA PHE A 27 7.34 -13.31 -10.37
C PHE A 27 8.32 -12.77 -11.42
N GLU A 28 8.04 -13.01 -12.67
CA GLU A 28 8.90 -12.59 -13.79
C GLU A 28 8.91 -11.08 -14.04
N LEU A 29 7.87 -10.37 -13.56
CA LEU A 29 7.73 -8.92 -13.68
C LEU A 29 7.63 -8.29 -12.29
N GLY A 30 8.05 -7.04 -12.17
CA GLY A 30 7.78 -6.17 -11.04
C GLY A 30 6.84 -5.05 -11.44
N LEU A 31 6.62 -4.11 -10.53
CA LEU A 31 5.82 -2.91 -10.77
C LEU A 31 6.72 -1.70 -11.01
N LEU A 32 6.32 -0.83 -11.94
CA LEU A 32 7.05 0.37 -12.29
C LEU A 32 6.61 1.56 -11.43
N GLY A 33 7.59 2.24 -10.84
CA GLY A 33 7.37 3.45 -10.06
C GLY A 33 8.69 4.09 -9.63
N HIS A 34 8.62 5.29 -9.06
CA HIS A 34 9.78 6.02 -8.56
C HIS A 34 10.39 5.36 -7.31
N SER A 35 9.55 4.86 -6.39
CA SER A 35 9.93 4.04 -5.23
C SER A 35 10.03 2.56 -5.61
N ASP A 36 9.84 1.66 -4.65
CA ASP A 36 9.69 0.21 -4.88
C ASP A 36 8.37 -0.17 -5.58
N ALA A 37 7.49 0.80 -5.83
CA ALA A 37 6.18 0.64 -6.45
C ALA A 37 5.25 -0.34 -5.69
N ASP A 38 5.33 -0.37 -4.36
CA ASP A 38 4.44 -1.17 -3.52
C ASP A 38 3.02 -0.60 -3.54
N VAL A 39 2.21 -1.09 -4.47
CA VAL A 39 0.86 -0.60 -4.73
C VAL A 39 -0.06 -0.70 -3.52
N LEU A 40 0.10 -1.73 -2.70
CA LEU A 40 -0.71 -1.93 -1.50
C LEU A 40 -0.37 -0.91 -0.41
N VAL A 41 0.91 -0.76 -0.11
CA VAL A 41 1.37 0.20 0.93
C VAL A 41 1.08 1.63 0.50
N HIS A 42 1.20 1.96 -0.79
CA HIS A 42 0.81 3.28 -1.32
C HIS A 42 -0.68 3.56 -1.10
N ALA A 43 -1.56 2.61 -1.40
CA ALA A 43 -3.01 2.77 -1.16
C ALA A 43 -3.32 2.97 0.33
N ILE A 44 -2.63 2.24 1.21
CA ILE A 44 -2.79 2.39 2.67
C ILE A 44 -2.34 3.77 3.14
N MET A 45 -1.19 4.26 2.66
CA MET A 45 -0.69 5.59 3.03
C MET A 45 -1.66 6.69 2.58
N ASP A 46 -2.21 6.59 1.37
CA ASP A 46 -3.20 7.55 0.87
C ASP A 46 -4.49 7.52 1.69
N ALA A 47 -4.95 6.33 2.11
CA ALA A 47 -6.09 6.22 3.00
C ALA A 47 -5.84 6.94 4.34
N LEU A 48 -4.68 6.73 4.94
CA LEU A 48 -4.31 7.34 6.21
C LEU A 48 -4.20 8.87 6.12
N LEU A 49 -3.50 9.38 5.11
CA LEU A 49 -3.36 10.82 4.88
C LEU A 49 -4.70 11.48 4.53
N GLY A 50 -5.51 10.82 3.72
CA GLY A 50 -6.85 11.29 3.36
C GLY A 50 -7.77 11.40 4.57
N ALA A 51 -7.69 10.46 5.51
CA ALA A 51 -8.51 10.49 6.75
C ALA A 51 -8.26 11.74 7.60
N VAL A 52 -7.06 12.30 7.58
CA VAL A 52 -6.70 13.56 8.27
C VAL A 52 -6.70 14.78 7.35
N ALA A 53 -7.16 14.63 6.12
CA ALA A 53 -7.23 15.69 5.11
C ALA A 53 -5.88 16.34 4.77
N LEU A 54 -4.80 15.55 4.79
CA LEU A 54 -3.45 16.00 4.43
C LEU A 54 -3.09 15.78 2.95
N GLY A 55 -4.03 15.28 2.16
CA GLY A 55 -3.81 14.97 0.74
C GLY A 55 -3.34 13.53 0.54
N ASP A 56 -2.33 13.36 -0.28
CA ASP A 56 -1.82 12.07 -0.72
C ASP A 56 -0.29 11.96 -0.52
N ILE A 57 0.24 10.78 -0.84
CA ILE A 57 1.69 10.50 -0.73
C ILE A 57 2.51 11.37 -1.68
N GLY A 58 1.98 11.77 -2.83
CA GLY A 58 2.68 12.64 -3.77
C GLY A 58 2.98 14.02 -3.20
N LYS A 59 2.14 14.50 -2.28
CA LYS A 59 2.38 15.74 -1.56
C LYS A 59 3.46 15.60 -0.48
N LEU A 60 3.47 14.46 0.24
CA LEU A 60 4.42 14.23 1.33
C LEU A 60 5.77 13.70 0.82
N PHE A 61 5.76 12.89 -0.22
CA PHE A 61 6.93 12.25 -0.83
C PHE A 61 6.93 12.48 -2.35
N PRO A 62 7.28 13.69 -2.84
CA PRO A 62 7.25 13.98 -4.27
C PRO A 62 8.15 13.03 -5.07
N ASP A 63 7.62 12.48 -6.17
CA ASP A 63 8.36 11.62 -7.08
C ASP A 63 9.46 12.37 -7.88
N THR A 64 9.45 13.69 -7.83
CA THR A 64 10.50 14.56 -8.36
C THR A 64 11.71 14.68 -7.43
N ASP A 65 11.59 14.23 -6.18
CA ASP A 65 12.68 14.27 -5.19
C ASP A 65 13.51 12.99 -5.26
N GLU A 66 14.77 13.13 -5.68
CA GLU A 66 15.73 12.02 -5.77
C GLU A 66 15.92 11.26 -4.45
N LYS A 67 15.65 11.90 -3.31
CA LYS A 67 15.70 11.29 -1.98
C LYS A 67 14.80 10.05 -1.88
N TYR A 68 13.68 10.01 -2.60
CA TYR A 68 12.71 8.91 -2.55
C TYR A 68 12.87 7.91 -3.69
N LYS A 69 13.85 8.08 -4.56
CA LYS A 69 14.13 7.14 -5.65
C LYS A 69 14.50 5.77 -5.09
N GLY A 70 13.77 4.74 -5.49
CA GLY A 70 13.96 3.38 -4.98
C GLY A 70 13.60 3.21 -3.50
N ALA A 71 12.88 4.15 -2.90
CA ALA A 71 12.55 4.11 -1.48
C ALA A 71 11.73 2.88 -1.10
N ASP A 72 12.03 2.34 0.08
CA ASP A 72 11.24 1.29 0.72
C ASP A 72 9.93 1.89 1.25
N SER A 73 8.81 1.48 0.66
CA SER A 73 7.48 2.01 1.02
C SER A 73 7.07 1.68 2.45
N ILE A 74 7.61 0.61 3.05
CA ILE A 74 7.39 0.32 4.48
C ILE A 74 7.99 1.41 5.38
N LEU A 75 9.15 1.95 5.01
CA LEU A 75 9.74 3.09 5.73
C LEU A 75 8.92 4.37 5.53
N LEU A 76 8.38 4.58 4.34
CA LEU A 76 7.47 5.71 4.08
C LEU A 76 6.17 5.57 4.88
N LEU A 77 5.63 4.36 5.02
CA LEU A 77 4.45 4.10 5.86
C LEU A 77 4.71 4.43 7.34
N LYS A 78 5.89 4.10 7.87
CA LYS A 78 6.27 4.50 9.24
C LYS A 78 6.25 6.02 9.41
N GLU A 79 6.72 6.74 8.40
CA GLU A 79 6.70 8.22 8.43
C GLU A 79 5.27 8.76 8.39
N VAL A 80 4.39 8.18 7.59
CA VAL A 80 2.95 8.53 7.58
C VAL A 80 2.33 8.30 8.96
N CYS A 81 2.63 7.17 9.60
CA CYS A 81 2.13 6.89 10.97
C CYS A 81 2.63 7.92 11.99
N ARG A 82 3.89 8.37 11.86
CA ARG A 82 4.44 9.45 12.70
C ARG A 82 3.67 10.75 12.48
N VAL A 83 3.41 11.11 11.22
CA VAL A 83 2.60 12.31 10.90
C VAL A 83 1.21 12.22 11.53
N LEU A 84 0.53 11.07 11.45
CA LEU A 84 -0.77 10.87 12.12
C LEU A 84 -0.69 11.12 13.63
N ALA A 85 0.34 10.59 14.29
CA ALA A 85 0.56 10.79 15.71
C ALA A 85 0.79 12.27 16.07
N ASP A 86 1.54 13.01 15.23
CA ASP A 86 1.74 14.46 15.39
C ASP A 86 0.42 15.26 15.33
N TYR A 87 -0.58 14.73 14.63
CA TYR A 87 -1.93 15.28 14.58
C TYR A 87 -2.89 14.69 15.63
N ASN A 88 -2.37 13.93 16.60
CA ASN A 88 -3.11 13.29 17.68
C ASN A 88 -4.13 12.25 17.19
N TYR A 89 -3.79 11.49 16.14
CA TYR A 89 -4.61 10.39 15.65
C TYR A 89 -3.90 9.05 15.79
N ARG A 90 -4.68 8.01 16.06
CA ARG A 90 -4.23 6.62 16.02
C ARG A 90 -5.07 5.80 15.05
N ILE A 91 -4.49 4.74 14.52
CA ILE A 91 -5.17 3.81 13.62
C ILE A 91 -6.03 2.86 14.47
N VAL A 92 -7.31 2.72 14.10
CA VAL A 92 -8.23 1.75 14.69
C VAL A 92 -8.16 0.43 13.93
N ASN A 93 -8.26 0.48 12.60
CA ASN A 93 -8.04 -0.68 11.73
C ASN A 93 -7.78 -0.25 10.28
N ILE A 94 -7.24 -1.19 9.51
CA ILE A 94 -6.98 -1.06 8.08
C ILE A 94 -7.60 -2.26 7.37
N ASP A 95 -8.36 -2.03 6.31
CA ASP A 95 -8.82 -3.05 5.38
C ASP A 95 -8.36 -2.71 3.97
N SER A 96 -7.89 -3.71 3.23
CA SER A 96 -7.33 -3.50 1.90
C SER A 96 -7.61 -4.67 0.96
N THR A 97 -7.60 -4.36 -0.33
CA THR A 97 -7.79 -5.34 -1.40
C THR A 97 -6.79 -5.07 -2.52
N VAL A 98 -6.00 -6.09 -2.85
CA VAL A 98 -5.11 -6.08 -4.01
C VAL A 98 -5.82 -6.75 -5.17
N ILE A 99 -5.81 -6.10 -6.33
CA ILE A 99 -6.44 -6.59 -7.55
C ILE A 99 -5.34 -6.99 -8.52
N ALA A 100 -5.15 -8.30 -8.69
CA ALA A 100 -4.09 -8.86 -9.53
C ALA A 100 -4.57 -10.15 -10.18
N GLN A 101 -4.43 -10.25 -11.50
CA GLN A 101 -4.69 -11.51 -12.22
C GLN A 101 -3.64 -12.56 -11.87
N GLN A 102 -2.38 -12.15 -11.85
CA GLN A 102 -1.20 -12.92 -11.43
C GLN A 102 -0.18 -11.99 -10.76
N PRO A 103 0.72 -12.55 -9.93
CA PRO A 103 0.75 -13.92 -9.39
C PRO A 103 -0.33 -14.15 -8.32
N LYS A 104 -0.46 -15.39 -7.85
CA LYS A 104 -1.29 -15.70 -6.68
C LYS A 104 -0.67 -15.08 -5.42
N LEU A 105 -1.43 -14.24 -4.73
CA LEU A 105 -0.97 -13.51 -3.55
C LEU A 105 -1.30 -14.22 -2.24
N LYS A 106 -2.22 -15.17 -2.24
CA LYS A 106 -2.68 -15.88 -1.04
C LYS A 106 -1.55 -16.40 -0.14
N PRO A 107 -0.47 -17.00 -0.66
CA PRO A 107 0.63 -17.50 0.20
C PRO A 107 1.39 -16.38 0.92
N HIS A 108 1.26 -15.13 0.50
CA HIS A 108 2.05 -13.99 0.98
C HIS A 108 1.25 -13.03 1.88
N ILE A 109 -0.07 -13.23 2.01
CA ILE A 109 -0.97 -12.29 2.70
C ILE A 109 -0.59 -12.12 4.17
N ASP A 110 -0.29 -13.21 4.88
CA ASP A 110 0.04 -13.12 6.31
C ASP A 110 1.33 -12.34 6.55
N GLU A 111 2.32 -12.48 5.69
CA GLU A 111 3.57 -11.70 5.76
C GLU A 111 3.30 -10.22 5.48
N MET A 112 2.49 -9.89 4.46
CA MET A 112 2.07 -8.51 4.17
C MET A 112 1.39 -7.88 5.38
N ARG A 113 0.46 -8.58 6.00
CA ARG A 113 -0.24 -8.10 7.21
C ARG A 113 0.72 -7.79 8.34
N LYS A 114 1.69 -8.68 8.60
CA LYS A 114 2.72 -8.49 9.64
C LYS A 114 3.59 -7.28 9.35
N ASN A 115 4.06 -7.11 8.11
CA ASN A 115 4.88 -5.98 7.71
C ASN A 115 4.15 -4.65 7.92
N ILE A 116 2.89 -4.58 7.49
CA ILE A 116 2.05 -3.38 7.64
C ILE A 116 1.77 -3.10 9.12
N ALA A 117 1.35 -4.11 9.88
CA ALA A 117 1.06 -3.96 11.31
C ALA A 117 2.29 -3.47 12.10
N ASN A 118 3.47 -4.06 11.82
CA ASN A 118 4.72 -3.64 12.44
C ASN A 118 5.10 -2.19 12.08
N ALA A 119 4.92 -1.80 10.81
CA ALA A 119 5.19 -0.44 10.37
C ALA A 119 4.25 0.58 11.06
N CYS A 120 2.99 0.20 11.23
CA CYS A 120 1.98 1.05 11.85
C CYS A 120 1.99 1.00 13.40
N GLY A 121 2.73 0.07 14.01
CA GLY A 121 2.77 -0.10 15.47
C GLY A 121 1.44 -0.57 16.05
N ILE A 122 0.67 -1.37 15.30
CA ILE A 122 -0.64 -1.90 15.71
C ILE A 122 -0.64 -3.44 15.70
N ASP A 123 -1.63 -4.02 16.35
CA ASP A 123 -1.80 -5.48 16.34
C ASP A 123 -2.18 -5.98 14.93
N VAL A 124 -1.64 -7.13 14.53
CA VAL A 124 -1.89 -7.73 13.21
C VAL A 124 -3.38 -8.04 12.97
N SER A 125 -4.16 -8.27 14.01
CA SER A 125 -5.62 -8.49 13.92
C SER A 125 -6.39 -7.25 13.41
N LEU A 126 -5.76 -6.07 13.46
CA LEU A 126 -6.35 -4.81 12.96
C LEU A 126 -6.00 -4.53 11.50
N VAL A 127 -5.25 -5.42 10.85
CA VAL A 127 -4.84 -5.29 9.45
C VAL A 127 -5.43 -6.42 8.63
N SER A 128 -6.29 -6.08 7.67
CA SER A 128 -6.87 -7.01 6.70
C SER A 128 -6.25 -6.76 5.33
N VAL A 129 -5.80 -7.83 4.68
CA VAL A 129 -5.36 -7.83 3.28
C VAL A 129 -6.09 -8.94 2.55
N LYS A 130 -6.81 -8.59 1.50
CA LYS A 130 -7.49 -9.51 0.59
C LYS A 130 -6.89 -9.38 -0.81
N ALA A 131 -6.95 -10.43 -1.58
CA ALA A 131 -6.57 -10.41 -2.97
C ALA A 131 -7.70 -10.95 -3.84
N THR A 132 -7.91 -10.34 -4.99
CA THR A 132 -8.91 -10.76 -5.97
C THR A 132 -8.38 -10.58 -7.38
N THR A 133 -8.98 -11.30 -8.33
CA THR A 133 -8.84 -11.01 -9.77
C THR A 133 -10.03 -10.18 -10.24
N GLU A 134 -9.96 -9.66 -11.44
CA GLU A 134 -11.13 -9.10 -12.15
C GLU A 134 -11.62 -10.06 -13.26
N GLU A 135 -11.45 -11.37 -13.04
CA GLU A 135 -11.97 -12.41 -13.95
C GLU A 135 -11.51 -12.21 -15.42
N LYS A 136 -10.22 -11.86 -15.60
CA LYS A 136 -9.60 -11.55 -16.89
C LYS A 136 -10.18 -10.31 -17.59
N LEU A 137 -10.94 -9.48 -16.88
CA LEU A 137 -11.48 -8.22 -17.38
C LEU A 137 -10.55 -7.05 -17.06
N GLY A 138 -10.58 -6.04 -17.91
CA GLY A 138 -9.87 -4.78 -17.71
C GLY A 138 -8.34 -4.92 -17.76
N PHE A 139 -7.66 -3.87 -17.36
CA PHE A 139 -6.19 -3.81 -17.42
C PHE A 139 -5.51 -4.82 -16.48
N THR A 140 -6.07 -5.06 -15.30
CA THR A 140 -5.53 -6.07 -14.39
C THR A 140 -5.73 -7.47 -14.95
N GLY A 141 -6.90 -7.73 -15.53
CA GLY A 141 -7.23 -9.00 -16.18
C GLY A 141 -6.37 -9.30 -17.41
N ARG A 142 -5.90 -8.26 -18.11
CA ARG A 142 -4.98 -8.37 -19.24
C ARG A 142 -3.50 -8.37 -18.83
N LEU A 143 -3.20 -8.43 -17.55
CA LEU A 143 -1.81 -8.44 -17.03
C LEU A 143 -1.01 -7.18 -17.40
N GLU A 144 -1.67 -6.03 -17.44
CA GLU A 144 -1.00 -4.75 -17.68
C GLU A 144 -0.45 -4.14 -16.38
N GLY A 145 -1.05 -4.48 -15.25
CA GLY A 145 -0.64 -3.95 -13.95
C GLY A 145 -1.43 -4.54 -12.79
N ILE A 146 -1.19 -3.99 -11.62
CA ILE A 146 -1.86 -4.33 -10.36
C ILE A 146 -2.41 -3.05 -9.76
N SER A 147 -3.61 -3.11 -9.19
CA SER A 147 -4.19 -2.03 -8.41
C SER A 147 -4.49 -2.47 -6.98
N ALA A 148 -4.66 -1.52 -6.09
CA ALA A 148 -5.04 -1.76 -4.70
C ALA A 148 -5.97 -0.67 -4.20
N HIS A 149 -6.91 -1.07 -3.36
CA HIS A 149 -7.74 -0.20 -2.55
C HIS A 149 -7.43 -0.42 -1.07
N ALA A 150 -7.49 0.64 -0.31
CA ALA A 150 -7.42 0.57 1.15
C ALA A 150 -8.47 1.48 1.78
N VAL A 151 -9.00 1.04 2.90
CA VAL A 151 -9.85 1.83 3.78
C VAL A 151 -9.25 1.78 5.18
N CYS A 152 -9.22 2.89 5.86
CA CYS A 152 -8.80 2.94 7.25
C CYS A 152 -9.84 3.65 8.11
N LEU A 153 -9.88 3.25 9.38
CA LEU A 153 -10.57 3.97 10.42
C LEU A 153 -9.51 4.50 11.40
N ILE A 154 -9.59 5.78 11.71
CA ILE A 154 -8.71 6.42 12.70
C ILE A 154 -9.54 7.16 13.74
N GLU A 155 -8.97 7.37 14.91
CA GLU A 155 -9.61 8.15 15.98
C GLU A 155 -8.60 9.08 16.65
N GLN A 156 -9.07 10.15 17.25
CA GLN A 156 -8.25 11.00 18.11
C GLN A 156 -7.99 10.30 19.43
N TYR A 157 -6.82 10.56 20.03
CA TYR A 157 -6.48 10.15 21.39
C TYR A 157 -7.42 10.78 22.40
#